data_140fd1d84817518e78d51a1751c36d51
#
_entry.id   140fd1d84817518e78d51a1751c36d51
#
_cell.length_a   1.000
_cell.length_b   1.000
_cell.length_c   1.000
_cell.angle_alpha   90.00
_cell.angle_beta   90.00
_cell.angle_gamma   90.00
#
_symmetry.space_group_name_H-M   'P 1'
#
loop_
_entity.id
_entity.type
_entity.pdbx_description
1 polymer ?
#
loop_
_entity_poly.entity_id
_entity_poly.type
_entity_poly.pdbx_seq_one_letter_code
_entity_poly.pdbx_strand_id
1 'polypeptide(L)'
;MKEILTRAAENAQIGAIGFVRARIFSELTERLEGENTPMTPPAEERINPFLLMETAKTVIVCLFPFKKGVRTNISDYAKGDDYHITVRAGLETLCEILRGADFAAMALCDSSPLCERHLAYLAGLGFVGRNRALISPEFGSYVFIGTILTDAEIESDKPLATGCGGCNACVRACPGGALSAGFDAARCASYLTQKKGGLTAEERAIIKRSGYAWGCDICQRVCPHNARVAYDAGADFCLRADMAESNRDFRRKYVGRAFSWRGFEVIKRNLEILKSE
;
A
#
# COMPACT_ATOMS: atom_id res chain seq x y z
N MET A 1 3.27 -15.21 -23.76
CA MET A 1 2.55 -14.94 -22.51
C MET A 1 2.80 -13.51 -22.03
N LYS A 2 4.04 -13.05 -21.86
CA LYS A 2 4.39 -11.69 -21.38
C LYS A 2 3.64 -10.58 -22.15
N GLU A 3 3.72 -10.56 -23.46
CA GLU A 3 3.06 -9.56 -24.32
C GLU A 3 1.51 -9.59 -24.21
N ILE A 4 0.93 -10.79 -24.07
CA ILE A 4 -0.52 -10.96 -23.93
C ILE A 4 -0.98 -10.32 -22.62
N LEU A 5 -0.29 -10.62 -21.51
CA LEU A 5 -0.61 -10.06 -20.19
C LEU A 5 -0.37 -8.55 -20.13
N THR A 6 0.70 -8.05 -20.76
CA THR A 6 0.97 -6.61 -20.82
C THR A 6 -0.14 -5.86 -21.55
N ARG A 7 -0.60 -6.38 -22.69
CA ARG A 7 -1.73 -5.79 -23.43
C ARG A 7 -3.05 -5.89 -22.66
N ALA A 8 -3.29 -7.00 -21.97
CA ALA A 8 -4.50 -7.17 -21.17
C ALA A 8 -4.52 -6.25 -19.96
N ALA A 9 -3.37 -5.94 -19.38
CA ALA A 9 -3.24 -5.02 -18.23
C ALA A 9 -3.79 -3.62 -18.55
N GLU A 10 -3.59 -3.11 -19.77
CA GLU A 10 -4.11 -1.81 -20.23
C GLU A 10 -5.65 -1.76 -20.14
N ASN A 11 -6.33 -2.87 -20.47
CA ASN A 11 -7.78 -2.97 -20.42
C ASN A 11 -8.32 -3.22 -18.99
N ALA A 12 -7.48 -3.71 -18.07
CA ALA A 12 -7.82 -4.06 -16.70
C ALA A 12 -7.56 -2.92 -15.69
N GLN A 13 -7.39 -1.67 -16.16
CA GLN A 13 -7.04 -0.50 -15.32
C GLN A 13 -5.72 -0.66 -14.54
N ILE A 14 -4.83 -1.50 -15.03
CA ILE A 14 -3.50 -1.70 -14.48
C ILE A 14 -2.57 -0.68 -15.14
N GLY A 15 -2.01 0.24 -14.34
CA GLY A 15 -1.13 1.29 -14.86
C GLY A 15 0.24 0.78 -15.31
N ALA A 16 0.76 -0.24 -14.63
CA ALA A 16 2.02 -0.87 -15.00
C ALA A 16 2.05 -2.33 -14.55
N ILE A 17 2.73 -3.18 -15.30
CA ILE A 17 2.92 -4.61 -15.03
C ILE A 17 4.40 -4.97 -15.17
N GLY A 18 4.87 -5.86 -14.29
CA GLY A 18 6.24 -6.38 -14.37
C GLY A 18 6.33 -7.80 -13.80
N PHE A 19 7.43 -8.48 -14.09
CA PHE A 19 7.59 -9.91 -13.90
C PHE A 19 8.86 -10.22 -13.11
N VAL A 20 8.75 -11.09 -12.13
CA VAL A 20 9.88 -11.54 -11.30
C VAL A 20 9.87 -13.06 -11.23
N ARG A 21 11.03 -13.69 -11.40
CA ARG A 21 11.16 -15.13 -11.17
C ARG A 21 10.84 -15.46 -9.71
N ALA A 22 9.95 -16.42 -9.50
CA ALA A 22 9.65 -16.91 -8.16
C ALA A 22 10.89 -17.62 -7.57
N ARG A 23 11.29 -17.18 -6.38
CA ARG A 23 12.39 -17.71 -5.60
C ARG A 23 12.23 -17.31 -4.13
N ILE A 24 13.02 -17.86 -3.24
CA ILE A 24 13.13 -17.32 -1.89
C ILE A 24 13.92 -15.99 -1.96
N PHE A 25 13.33 -14.92 -1.46
CA PHE A 25 13.90 -13.55 -1.47
C PHE A 25 14.77 -13.32 -0.22
N SER A 26 15.82 -14.14 -0.05
CA SER A 26 16.67 -14.16 1.13
C SER A 26 17.40 -12.83 1.41
N GLU A 27 17.56 -11.96 0.42
CA GLU A 27 18.11 -10.61 0.57
C GLU A 27 17.29 -9.70 1.49
N LEU A 28 16.08 -10.12 1.86
CA LEU A 28 15.20 -9.42 2.79
C LEU A 28 15.34 -9.88 4.24
N THR A 29 15.96 -11.02 4.51
CA THR A 29 15.93 -11.70 5.83
C THR A 29 16.40 -10.77 6.94
N GLU A 30 17.61 -10.22 6.87
CA GLU A 30 18.16 -9.32 7.89
C GLU A 30 17.27 -8.10 8.16
N ARG A 31 16.70 -7.52 7.11
CA ARG A 31 15.81 -6.37 7.25
C ARG A 31 14.52 -6.73 7.95
N LEU A 32 13.95 -7.90 7.68
CA LEU A 32 12.65 -8.32 8.19
C LEU A 32 12.72 -8.84 9.62
N GLU A 33 13.84 -9.44 10.03
CA GLU A 33 14.07 -9.90 11.41
C GLU A 33 13.99 -8.74 12.43
N GLY A 34 14.33 -7.51 12.02
CA GLY A 34 14.22 -6.31 12.85
C GLY A 34 12.85 -5.61 12.78
N GLU A 35 11.94 -6.03 11.91
CA GLU A 35 10.63 -5.40 11.69
C GLU A 35 9.52 -6.15 12.46
N ASN A 36 9.49 -6.06 13.78
CA ASN A 36 8.42 -6.65 14.60
C ASN A 36 7.29 -5.66 14.85
N THR A 37 6.20 -5.78 14.08
CA THR A 37 4.91 -5.19 14.42
C THR A 37 3.88 -6.30 14.66
N PRO A 38 2.87 -6.10 15.54
CA PRO A 38 1.85 -7.13 15.83
C PRO A 38 1.02 -7.58 14.61
N MET A 39 1.15 -6.90 13.47
CA MET A 39 0.43 -7.19 12.23
C MET A 39 1.34 -7.71 11.11
N THR A 40 2.60 -7.96 11.42
CA THR A 40 3.59 -8.39 10.42
C THR A 40 3.72 -9.91 10.45
N PRO A 41 3.50 -10.63 9.34
CA PRO A 41 3.75 -12.06 9.26
C PRO A 41 5.21 -12.42 9.56
N PRO A 42 5.52 -13.66 9.95
CA PRO A 42 6.89 -14.12 10.10
C PRO A 42 7.76 -13.85 8.88
N ALA A 43 9.06 -13.61 9.09
CA ALA A 43 9.98 -13.25 8.01
C ALA A 43 10.00 -14.31 6.90
N GLU A 44 9.96 -15.60 7.26
CA GLU A 44 9.93 -16.70 6.30
C GLU A 44 8.74 -16.63 5.35
N GLU A 45 7.54 -16.34 5.84
CA GLU A 45 6.35 -16.21 5.01
C GLU A 45 6.44 -15.01 4.06
N ARG A 46 7.17 -13.97 4.46
CA ARG A 46 7.33 -12.72 3.69
C ARG A 46 8.31 -12.82 2.53
N ILE A 47 9.19 -13.82 2.54
CA ILE A 47 10.23 -14.02 1.54
C ILE A 47 10.01 -15.25 0.66
N ASN A 48 9.12 -16.16 1.06
CA ASN A 48 8.97 -17.46 0.42
C ASN A 48 7.62 -17.62 -0.29
N PRO A 49 7.53 -17.34 -1.61
CA PRO A 49 6.29 -17.48 -2.38
C PRO A 49 5.82 -18.94 -2.49
N PHE A 50 6.72 -19.93 -2.31
CA PHE A 50 6.39 -21.33 -2.42
C PHE A 50 5.49 -21.85 -1.28
N LEU A 51 5.44 -21.13 -0.15
CA LEU A 51 4.48 -21.41 0.93
C LEU A 51 3.02 -21.10 0.52
N LEU A 52 2.83 -20.27 -0.50
CA LEU A 52 1.52 -19.93 -1.05
C LEU A 52 1.19 -20.77 -2.30
N MET A 53 2.18 -21.00 -3.15
CA MET A 53 2.07 -21.80 -4.37
C MET A 53 3.39 -22.53 -4.62
N GLU A 54 3.46 -23.83 -4.30
CA GLU A 54 4.66 -24.66 -4.41
C GLU A 54 5.22 -24.68 -5.85
N THR A 55 4.33 -24.69 -6.84
CA THR A 55 4.68 -24.73 -8.27
C THR A 55 5.00 -23.37 -8.89
N ALA A 56 4.99 -22.28 -8.13
CA ALA A 56 5.20 -20.94 -8.65
C ALA A 56 6.53 -20.82 -9.40
N LYS A 57 6.51 -20.27 -10.61
CA LYS A 57 7.70 -19.94 -11.41
C LYS A 57 7.86 -18.44 -11.60
N THR A 58 6.75 -17.70 -11.62
CA THR A 58 6.74 -16.26 -11.82
C THR A 58 5.83 -15.58 -10.80
N VAL A 59 6.29 -14.43 -10.30
CA VAL A 59 5.48 -13.44 -9.61
C VAL A 59 5.22 -12.30 -10.58
N ILE A 60 3.97 -12.07 -10.94
CA ILE A 60 3.54 -10.93 -11.74
C ILE A 60 3.16 -9.82 -10.77
N VAL A 61 3.67 -8.62 -10.99
CA VAL A 61 3.39 -7.46 -10.15
C VAL A 61 2.66 -6.40 -10.96
N CYS A 62 1.56 -5.89 -10.43
CA CYS A 62 0.70 -4.92 -11.08
C CYS A 62 0.57 -3.67 -10.21
N LEU A 63 0.67 -2.49 -10.83
CA LEU A 63 0.42 -1.20 -10.18
C LEU A 63 -0.93 -0.66 -10.61
N PHE A 64 -1.72 -0.25 -9.61
CA PHE A 64 -3.03 0.39 -9.80
C PHE A 64 -2.93 1.83 -9.31
N PRO A 65 -2.76 2.81 -10.22
CA PRO A 65 -2.58 4.20 -9.83
C PRO A 65 -3.87 4.80 -9.27
N PHE A 66 -3.71 5.65 -8.25
CA PHE A 66 -4.79 6.49 -7.76
C PHE A 66 -4.38 7.97 -7.72
N LYS A 67 -5.35 8.87 -7.72
CA LYS A 67 -5.10 10.31 -7.79
C LYS A 67 -4.80 10.90 -6.43
N LYS A 68 -3.93 11.90 -6.40
CA LYS A 68 -3.70 12.76 -5.24
C LYS A 68 -4.90 13.72 -5.10
N GLY A 69 -5.55 13.71 -3.95
CA GLY A 69 -6.69 14.59 -3.68
C GLY A 69 -6.30 15.84 -2.88
N VAL A 70 -7.30 16.69 -2.60
CA VAL A 70 -7.21 17.79 -1.63
C VAL A 70 -6.81 17.21 -0.27
N ARG A 71 -5.91 17.89 0.44
CA ARG A 71 -5.53 17.46 1.79
C ARG A 71 -6.71 17.63 2.75
N THR A 72 -7.18 16.54 3.31
CA THR A 72 -8.20 16.50 4.36
C THR A 72 -7.67 15.71 5.56
N ASN A 73 -8.53 15.29 6.47
CA ASN A 73 -8.15 14.49 7.65
C ASN A 73 -8.12 12.97 7.39
N ILE A 74 -8.18 12.55 6.12
CA ILE A 74 -8.07 11.16 5.69
C ILE A 74 -7.04 11.04 4.56
N SER A 75 -6.28 9.95 4.57
CA SER A 75 -5.30 9.64 3.52
C SER A 75 -5.97 9.44 2.17
N ASP A 76 -5.32 9.89 1.09
CA ASP A 76 -5.88 9.87 -0.27
C ASP A 76 -6.26 8.46 -0.73
N TYR A 77 -5.50 7.42 -0.35
CA TYR A 77 -5.80 6.04 -0.71
C TYR A 77 -7.16 5.55 -0.19
N ALA A 78 -7.67 6.15 0.87
CA ALA A 78 -8.89 5.71 1.54
C ALA A 78 -10.12 6.59 1.21
N LYS A 79 -9.98 7.60 0.36
CA LYS A 79 -11.09 8.47 -0.05
C LYS A 79 -12.05 7.83 -1.05
N GLY A 80 -11.56 6.93 -1.87
CA GLY A 80 -12.33 6.14 -2.83
C GLY A 80 -13.00 4.90 -2.23
N ASP A 81 -13.48 4.03 -3.08
CA ASP A 81 -13.91 2.70 -2.72
C ASP A 81 -12.75 1.85 -2.22
N ASP A 82 -13.05 0.72 -1.62
CA ASP A 82 -12.03 -0.20 -1.12
C ASP A 82 -11.20 -0.74 -2.29
N TYR A 83 -9.93 -0.33 -2.33
CA TYR A 83 -9.00 -0.68 -3.41
C TYR A 83 -8.83 -2.20 -3.58
N HIS A 84 -9.05 -2.99 -2.55
CA HIS A 84 -9.01 -4.46 -2.66
C HIS A 84 -9.99 -4.97 -3.72
N ILE A 85 -11.15 -4.32 -3.87
CA ILE A 85 -12.17 -4.71 -4.87
C ILE A 85 -11.63 -4.45 -6.27
N THR A 86 -11.14 -3.23 -6.53
CA THR A 86 -10.63 -2.85 -7.85
C THR A 86 -9.37 -3.64 -8.22
N VAL A 87 -8.43 -3.75 -7.29
CA VAL A 87 -7.17 -4.48 -7.51
C VAL A 87 -7.46 -5.95 -7.82
N ARG A 88 -8.29 -6.61 -7.00
CA ARG A 88 -8.65 -8.02 -7.23
C ARG A 88 -9.34 -8.23 -8.56
N ALA A 89 -10.26 -7.36 -8.97
CA ALA A 89 -10.93 -7.47 -10.26
C ALA A 89 -9.93 -7.38 -11.43
N GLY A 90 -9.01 -6.42 -11.38
CA GLY A 90 -7.96 -6.29 -12.41
C GLY A 90 -7.00 -7.48 -12.45
N LEU A 91 -6.58 -8.00 -11.28
CA LEU A 91 -5.73 -9.19 -11.22
C LEU A 91 -6.45 -10.44 -11.74
N GLU A 92 -7.75 -10.59 -11.43
CA GLU A 92 -8.53 -11.75 -11.87
C GLU A 92 -8.65 -11.81 -13.40
N THR A 93 -8.75 -10.67 -14.08
CA THR A 93 -8.70 -10.62 -15.55
C THR A 93 -7.42 -11.26 -16.10
N LEU A 94 -6.27 -11.02 -15.46
CA LEU A 94 -5.01 -11.65 -15.88
C LEU A 94 -4.95 -13.13 -15.47
N CYS A 95 -5.51 -13.50 -14.31
CA CYS A 95 -5.60 -14.88 -13.87
C CYS A 95 -6.45 -15.73 -14.81
N GLU A 96 -7.55 -15.18 -15.34
CA GLU A 96 -8.40 -15.87 -16.33
C GLU A 96 -7.64 -16.18 -17.62
N ILE A 97 -6.79 -15.25 -18.09
CA ILE A 97 -5.93 -15.47 -19.26
C ILE A 97 -4.93 -16.60 -19.01
N LEU A 98 -4.30 -16.60 -17.82
CA LEU A 98 -3.33 -17.64 -17.46
C LEU A 98 -4.00 -19.01 -17.36
N ARG A 99 -5.15 -19.09 -16.69
CA ARG A 99 -5.93 -20.34 -16.58
C ARG A 99 -6.46 -20.82 -17.91
N GLY A 100 -6.86 -19.91 -18.81
CA GLY A 100 -7.27 -20.25 -20.18
C GLY A 100 -6.13 -20.79 -21.03
N ALA A 101 -4.89 -20.62 -20.60
CA ALA A 101 -3.67 -21.18 -21.20
C ALA A 101 -3.11 -22.37 -20.37
N ASP A 102 -3.93 -22.99 -19.53
CA ASP A 102 -3.62 -24.15 -18.67
C ASP A 102 -2.54 -23.88 -17.59
N PHE A 103 -2.34 -22.63 -17.19
CA PHE A 103 -1.45 -22.27 -16.06
C PHE A 103 -2.25 -22.02 -14.78
N ALA A 104 -1.68 -22.44 -13.64
CA ALA A 104 -2.19 -22.05 -12.33
C ALA A 104 -1.94 -20.55 -12.09
N ALA A 105 -2.90 -19.86 -11.47
CA ALA A 105 -2.78 -18.44 -11.15
C ALA A 105 -3.53 -18.10 -9.86
N MET A 106 -2.86 -17.37 -8.95
CA MET A 106 -3.38 -16.93 -7.66
C MET A 106 -3.18 -15.42 -7.51
N ALA A 107 -4.28 -14.67 -7.46
CA ALA A 107 -4.27 -13.22 -7.22
C ALA A 107 -4.12 -12.90 -5.72
N LEU A 108 -3.24 -11.96 -5.40
CA LEU A 108 -2.92 -11.50 -4.05
C LEU A 108 -2.95 -9.98 -4.00
N CYS A 109 -3.57 -9.41 -2.96
CA CYS A 109 -3.63 -7.97 -2.75
C CYS A 109 -3.61 -7.68 -1.24
N ASP A 110 -2.59 -7.01 -0.74
CA ASP A 110 -2.39 -6.53 0.64
C ASP A 110 -2.51 -7.61 1.74
N SER A 111 -3.40 -8.59 1.58
CA SER A 111 -3.56 -9.72 2.50
C SER A 111 -2.52 -10.83 2.31
N SER A 112 -1.60 -10.68 1.38
CA SER A 112 -0.45 -11.57 1.17
C SER A 112 0.65 -11.30 2.20
N PRO A 113 1.35 -12.31 2.71
CA PRO A 113 2.53 -12.10 3.53
C PRO A 113 3.71 -11.52 2.74
N LEU A 114 3.76 -11.68 1.41
CA LEU A 114 4.90 -11.29 0.57
C LEU A 114 5.20 -9.78 0.63
N CYS A 115 6.48 -9.43 0.49
CA CYS A 115 6.93 -8.05 0.44
C CYS A 115 6.64 -7.39 -0.92
N GLU A 116 5.37 -7.07 -1.21
CA GLU A 116 4.91 -6.55 -2.51
C GLU A 116 5.74 -5.37 -3.04
N ARG A 117 6.14 -4.43 -2.18
CA ARG A 117 7.00 -3.28 -2.57
C ARG A 117 8.38 -3.70 -3.05
N HIS A 118 8.94 -4.77 -2.47
CA HIS A 118 10.21 -5.32 -2.93
C HIS A 118 10.04 -6.07 -4.25
N LEU A 119 8.97 -6.83 -4.40
CA LEU A 119 8.62 -7.50 -5.66
C LEU A 119 8.42 -6.47 -6.79
N ALA A 120 7.74 -5.36 -6.51
CA ALA A 120 7.57 -4.27 -7.48
C ALA A 120 8.91 -3.59 -7.86
N TYR A 121 9.84 -3.47 -6.91
CA TYR A 121 11.21 -3.02 -7.20
C TYR A 121 11.94 -4.01 -8.12
N LEU A 122 11.92 -5.31 -7.82
CA LEU A 122 12.54 -6.34 -8.65
C LEU A 122 11.94 -6.43 -10.04
N ALA A 123 10.63 -6.18 -10.16
CA ALA A 123 9.88 -6.12 -11.41
C ALA A 123 10.14 -4.85 -12.24
N GLY A 124 11.05 -3.96 -11.81
CA GLY A 124 11.37 -2.73 -12.55
C GLY A 124 10.27 -1.66 -12.53
N LEU A 125 9.27 -1.75 -11.63
CA LEU A 125 8.12 -0.85 -11.59
C LEU A 125 8.39 0.43 -10.78
N GLY A 126 9.51 0.50 -10.08
CA GLY A 126 9.91 1.63 -9.28
C GLY A 126 11.01 1.28 -8.28
N PHE A 127 11.23 2.16 -7.32
CA PHE A 127 12.15 1.92 -6.21
C PHE A 127 11.47 2.14 -4.86
N VAL A 128 11.98 1.50 -3.81
CA VAL A 128 11.47 1.72 -2.45
C VAL A 128 12.13 2.96 -1.86
N GLY A 129 11.33 4.00 -1.65
CA GLY A 129 11.80 5.26 -1.12
C GLY A 129 12.12 5.23 0.38
N ARG A 130 12.77 6.29 0.90
CA ARG A 130 13.00 6.48 2.34
C ARG A 130 11.71 6.54 3.15
N ASN A 131 10.60 6.95 2.55
CA ASN A 131 9.26 6.92 3.13
C ASN A 131 8.63 5.52 3.15
N ARG A 132 9.37 4.49 2.76
CA ARG A 132 8.95 3.08 2.71
C ARG A 132 7.84 2.77 1.70
N ALA A 133 7.44 3.74 0.89
CA ALA A 133 6.53 3.51 -0.24
C ALA A 133 7.33 3.07 -1.49
N LEU A 134 6.69 2.30 -2.37
CA LEU A 134 7.14 2.18 -3.74
C LEU A 134 6.98 3.54 -4.42
N ILE A 135 7.96 3.95 -5.19
CA ILE A 135 7.95 5.17 -6.01
C ILE A 135 8.12 4.76 -7.47
N SER A 136 7.03 4.79 -8.20
CA SER A 136 7.02 4.56 -9.66
C SER A 136 7.49 5.83 -10.38
N PRO A 137 8.23 5.71 -11.49
CA PRO A 137 8.61 6.86 -12.31
C PRO A 137 7.41 7.66 -12.83
N GLU A 138 6.33 7.00 -13.18
CA GLU A 138 5.15 7.59 -13.78
C GLU A 138 4.12 8.03 -12.73
N PHE A 139 3.84 7.18 -11.73
CA PHE A 139 2.74 7.39 -10.79
C PHE A 139 3.22 7.87 -9.40
N GLY A 140 4.51 8.10 -9.22
CA GLY A 140 5.06 8.39 -7.89
C GLY A 140 4.74 7.27 -6.90
N SER A 141 4.37 7.63 -5.68
CA SER A 141 3.95 6.66 -4.66
C SER A 141 2.42 6.52 -4.53
N TYR A 142 1.65 7.03 -5.49
CA TYR A 142 0.19 6.96 -5.50
C TYR A 142 -0.28 5.74 -6.30
N VAL A 143 0.14 4.56 -5.85
CA VAL A 143 -0.18 3.26 -6.45
C VAL A 143 -0.55 2.24 -5.38
N PHE A 144 -1.54 1.39 -5.67
CA PHE A 144 -1.72 0.12 -5.00
C PHE A 144 -0.92 -0.94 -5.75
N ILE A 145 -0.52 -1.97 -5.04
CA ILE A 145 0.24 -3.09 -5.59
C ILE A 145 -0.61 -4.33 -5.48
N GLY A 146 -0.75 -5.04 -6.59
CA GLY A 146 -1.31 -6.38 -6.61
C GLY A 146 -0.31 -7.35 -7.21
N THR A 147 -0.35 -8.61 -6.81
CA THR A 147 0.54 -9.64 -7.32
C THR A 147 -0.22 -10.88 -7.74
N ILE A 148 0.33 -11.61 -8.71
CA ILE A 148 -0.17 -12.92 -9.13
C ILE A 148 0.99 -13.90 -9.04
N LEU A 149 0.79 -15.02 -8.33
CA LEU A 149 1.66 -16.19 -8.42
C LEU A 149 1.16 -17.09 -9.55
N THR A 150 2.09 -17.60 -10.38
CA THR A 150 1.76 -18.52 -11.48
C THR A 150 2.90 -19.51 -11.72
N ASP A 151 2.56 -20.70 -12.19
CA ASP A 151 3.50 -21.71 -12.66
C ASP A 151 3.92 -21.49 -14.14
N ALA A 152 3.36 -20.48 -14.82
CA ALA A 152 3.85 -20.03 -16.10
C ALA A 152 5.28 -19.48 -15.96
N GLU A 153 6.20 -19.96 -16.81
CA GLU A 153 7.55 -19.42 -16.87
C GLU A 153 7.57 -18.20 -17.81
N ILE A 154 7.76 -17.02 -17.22
CA ILE A 154 7.76 -15.73 -17.93
C ILE A 154 9.09 -15.04 -17.65
N GLU A 155 9.69 -14.45 -18.69
CA GLU A 155 10.95 -13.72 -18.57
C GLU A 155 10.83 -12.57 -17.58
N SER A 156 11.78 -12.52 -16.63
CA SER A 156 11.81 -11.50 -15.57
C SER A 156 12.26 -10.14 -16.10
N ASP A 157 11.70 -9.10 -15.53
CA ASP A 157 12.21 -7.73 -15.71
C ASP A 157 13.41 -7.48 -14.79
N LYS A 158 14.02 -6.30 -14.92
CA LYS A 158 15.18 -5.88 -14.13
C LYS A 158 14.86 -4.64 -13.31
N PRO A 159 15.38 -4.53 -12.08
CA PRO A 159 15.22 -3.33 -11.27
C PRO A 159 15.72 -2.07 -11.96
N LEU A 160 15.06 -0.95 -11.70
CA LEU A 160 15.49 0.36 -12.18
C LEU A 160 16.69 0.87 -11.36
N ALA A 161 17.67 1.46 -12.02
CA ALA A 161 18.83 2.11 -11.40
C ALA A 161 18.45 3.54 -10.91
N THR A 162 17.42 3.66 -10.08
CA THR A 162 16.90 4.95 -9.56
C THR A 162 16.70 4.90 -8.05
N GLY A 163 16.62 6.08 -7.42
CA GLY A 163 16.45 6.16 -5.97
C GLY A 163 16.18 7.59 -5.49
N CYS A 164 16.17 7.78 -4.18
CA CYS A 164 15.88 9.06 -3.52
C CYS A 164 16.95 10.18 -3.72
N GLY A 165 18.13 9.88 -4.26
CA GLY A 165 19.17 10.87 -4.55
C GLY A 165 19.61 11.73 -3.35
N GLY A 166 19.59 11.22 -2.11
CA GLY A 166 20.00 11.99 -0.91
C GLY A 166 18.91 12.90 -0.34
N CYS A 167 17.73 13.04 -0.95
CA CYS A 167 16.61 13.82 -0.43
C CYS A 167 16.06 13.23 0.88
N ASN A 168 15.86 14.06 1.91
CA ASN A 168 15.33 13.69 3.23
C ASN A 168 14.01 14.41 3.56
N ALA A 169 13.27 14.94 2.57
CA ALA A 169 12.06 15.71 2.80
C ALA A 169 11.02 14.93 3.64
N CYS A 170 10.79 13.66 3.33
CA CYS A 170 9.86 12.80 4.07
C CYS A 170 10.32 12.53 5.52
N VAL A 171 11.62 12.39 5.75
CA VAL A 171 12.18 12.19 7.09
C VAL A 171 11.94 13.43 7.95
N ARG A 172 12.28 14.61 7.43
CA ARG A 172 12.09 15.90 8.15
C ARG A 172 10.62 16.22 8.42
N ALA A 173 9.72 15.83 7.51
CA ALA A 173 8.29 16.14 7.63
C ALA A 173 7.51 15.12 8.46
N CYS A 174 8.09 13.98 8.83
CA CYS A 174 7.38 12.91 9.54
C CYS A 174 6.96 13.36 10.95
N PRO A 175 5.64 13.41 11.28
CA PRO A 175 5.14 13.99 12.52
C PRO A 175 5.54 13.18 13.78
N GLY A 176 5.82 11.89 13.63
CA GLY A 176 6.29 11.01 14.69
C GLY A 176 7.78 10.70 14.65
N GLY A 177 8.52 11.18 13.63
CA GLY A 177 9.91 10.81 13.43
C GLY A 177 10.12 9.34 13.07
N ALA A 178 9.08 8.66 12.58
CA ALA A 178 9.08 7.22 12.25
C ALA A 178 10.13 6.82 11.20
N LEU A 179 10.71 7.78 10.48
CA LEU A 179 11.65 7.56 9.37
C LEU A 179 13.11 7.98 9.72
N SER A 180 13.40 8.33 10.97
CA SER A 180 14.67 8.97 11.35
C SER A 180 15.85 8.01 11.37
N ALA A 181 15.66 6.79 11.88
CA ALA A 181 16.70 5.76 12.02
C ALA A 181 16.22 4.40 11.49
N GLY A 182 15.80 4.39 10.21
CA GLY A 182 15.07 3.25 9.65
C GLY A 182 13.56 3.51 9.66
N PHE A 183 12.74 2.50 9.94
CA PHE A 183 11.30 2.64 10.05
C PHE A 183 10.78 2.09 11.37
N ASP A 184 10.18 2.97 12.15
CA ASP A 184 9.47 2.62 13.38
C ASP A 184 7.96 2.77 13.20
N ALA A 185 7.27 1.64 13.04
CA ALA A 185 5.83 1.61 12.85
C ALA A 185 5.06 2.19 14.05
N ALA A 186 5.57 2.00 15.29
CA ALA A 186 4.94 2.51 16.51
C ALA A 186 4.90 4.04 16.56
N ARG A 187 5.74 4.73 15.79
CA ARG A 187 5.78 6.20 15.66
C ARG A 187 5.10 6.69 14.37
N CYS A 188 4.61 5.79 13.51
CA CYS A 188 3.97 6.17 12.26
C CYS A 188 2.52 6.61 12.49
N ALA A 189 2.17 7.85 12.13
CA ALA A 189 0.80 8.35 12.27
C ALA A 189 -0.23 7.49 11.52
N SER A 190 0.12 6.93 10.36
CA SER A 190 -0.76 6.02 9.63
C SER A 190 -1.09 4.76 10.44
N TYR A 191 -0.10 4.17 11.09
CA TYR A 191 -0.32 3.03 11.99
C TYR A 191 -1.15 3.44 13.22
N LEU A 192 -0.78 4.55 13.88
CA LEU A 192 -1.43 5.01 15.10
C LEU A 192 -2.92 5.36 14.90
N THR A 193 -3.27 5.95 13.75
CA THR A 193 -4.67 6.24 13.41
C THR A 193 -5.53 4.98 13.24
N GLN A 194 -4.90 3.82 13.03
CA GLN A 194 -5.57 2.52 12.85
C GLN A 194 -5.42 1.60 14.06
N LYS A 195 -4.59 1.95 15.04
CA LYS A 195 -4.36 1.19 16.28
C LYS A 195 -5.66 1.11 17.09
N LYS A 196 -6.06 -0.10 17.49
CA LYS A 196 -7.17 -0.33 18.43
C LYS A 196 -6.75 -0.08 19.88
N GLY A 197 -7.72 0.17 20.74
CA GLY A 197 -7.48 0.38 22.18
C GLY A 197 -6.96 1.77 22.53
N GLY A 198 -6.40 1.89 23.73
CA GLY A 198 -5.87 3.16 24.24
C GLY A 198 -4.61 3.62 23.52
N LEU A 199 -4.41 4.92 23.53
CA LEU A 199 -3.21 5.57 23.01
C LEU A 199 -2.48 6.29 24.14
N THR A 200 -1.14 6.24 24.15
CA THR A 200 -0.32 7.03 25.06
C THR A 200 -0.43 8.53 24.73
N ALA A 201 0.03 9.38 25.63
CA ALA A 201 0.06 10.84 25.38
C ALA A 201 0.91 11.18 24.14
N GLU A 202 2.05 10.50 23.95
CA GLU A 202 2.93 10.73 22.79
C GLU A 202 2.24 10.29 21.48
N GLU A 203 1.59 9.12 21.45
CA GLU A 203 0.86 8.64 20.28
C GLU A 203 -0.29 9.59 19.89
N ARG A 204 -1.02 10.12 20.87
CA ARG A 204 -2.06 11.14 20.65
C ARG A 204 -1.45 12.42 20.08
N ALA A 205 -0.32 12.89 20.60
CA ALA A 205 0.39 14.05 20.09
C ALA A 205 0.87 13.86 18.63
N ILE A 206 1.31 12.65 18.25
CA ILE A 206 1.68 12.34 16.87
C ILE A 206 0.46 12.43 15.95
N ILE A 207 -0.69 11.85 16.33
CA ILE A 207 -1.93 11.94 15.55
C ILE A 207 -2.33 13.41 15.40
N LYS A 208 -2.32 14.19 16.47
CA LYS A 208 -2.66 15.61 16.45
C LYS A 208 -1.76 16.40 15.49
N ARG A 209 -0.44 16.24 15.58
CA ARG A 209 0.52 16.89 14.67
C ARG A 209 0.33 16.47 13.22
N SER A 210 -0.12 15.24 12.96
CA SER A 210 -0.35 14.75 11.59
C SER A 210 -1.54 15.44 10.92
N GLY A 211 -2.57 15.79 11.68
CA GLY A 211 -3.84 16.32 11.17
C GLY A 211 -4.71 15.26 10.48
N TYR A 212 -4.40 13.97 10.65
CA TYR A 212 -5.15 12.86 10.04
C TYR A 212 -5.94 12.08 11.10
N ALA A 213 -7.19 11.80 10.80
CA ALA A 213 -8.03 10.88 11.58
C ALA A 213 -7.91 9.44 11.06
N TRP A 214 -7.44 9.25 9.81
CA TRP A 214 -7.20 7.94 9.20
C TRP A 214 -6.07 8.00 8.18
N GLY A 215 -5.09 7.09 8.31
CA GLY A 215 -3.91 7.08 7.46
C GLY A 215 -3.02 8.31 7.70
N CYS A 216 -2.07 8.55 6.81
CA CYS A 216 -1.23 9.76 6.80
C CYS A 216 -0.44 9.84 5.49
N ASP A 217 -0.55 10.94 4.76
CA ASP A 217 0.14 11.13 3.47
C ASP A 217 1.31 12.13 3.56
N ILE A 218 1.68 12.61 4.75
CA ILE A 218 2.68 13.69 4.87
C ILE A 218 3.96 13.34 4.12
N CYS A 219 4.50 12.14 4.32
CA CYS A 219 5.74 11.70 3.66
C CYS A 219 5.59 11.56 2.14
N GLN A 220 4.39 11.24 1.63
CA GLN A 220 4.10 11.20 0.20
C GLN A 220 3.94 12.61 -0.39
N ARG A 221 3.21 13.50 0.31
CA ARG A 221 2.91 14.86 -0.16
C ARG A 221 4.15 15.74 -0.30
N VAL A 222 5.17 15.52 0.54
CA VAL A 222 6.43 16.28 0.45
C VAL A 222 7.47 15.66 -0.48
N CYS A 223 7.18 14.49 -1.05
CA CYS A 223 8.11 13.78 -1.91
C CYS A 223 8.18 14.44 -3.29
N PRO A 224 9.38 14.85 -3.78
CA PRO A 224 9.51 15.48 -5.08
C PRO A 224 9.12 14.58 -6.25
N HIS A 225 9.25 13.25 -6.09
CA HIS A 225 8.79 12.29 -7.11
C HIS A 225 7.28 12.27 -7.29
N ASN A 226 6.52 12.85 -6.35
CA ASN A 226 5.06 12.98 -6.43
C ASN A 226 4.59 14.34 -6.97
N ALA A 227 5.51 15.18 -7.45
CA ALA A 227 5.15 16.50 -7.97
C ALA A 227 4.26 16.44 -9.23
N ARG A 228 4.42 15.39 -10.05
CA ARG A 228 3.70 15.18 -11.31
C ARG A 228 2.53 14.21 -11.22
N VAL A 229 2.23 13.69 -10.03
CA VAL A 229 1.11 12.74 -9.85
C VAL A 229 -0.21 13.46 -10.18
N ALA A 230 -1.10 12.76 -10.89
CA ALA A 230 -2.41 13.26 -11.25
C ALA A 230 -3.19 13.73 -10.02
N TYR A 231 -3.77 14.91 -10.11
CA TYR A 231 -4.50 15.58 -9.05
C TYR A 231 -6.00 15.59 -9.34
N ASP A 232 -6.80 15.31 -8.31
CA ASP A 232 -8.24 15.36 -8.36
C ASP A 232 -8.78 16.36 -7.31
N ALA A 233 -9.20 17.53 -7.77
CA ALA A 233 -9.74 18.56 -6.89
C ALA A 233 -11.07 18.15 -6.25
N GLY A 234 -11.84 17.26 -6.87
CA GLY A 234 -13.11 16.74 -6.35
C GLY A 234 -12.94 15.67 -5.25
N ALA A 235 -11.74 15.15 -5.06
CA ALA A 235 -11.45 14.18 -3.99
C ALA A 235 -11.22 14.90 -2.65
N ASP A 236 -12.25 15.53 -2.10
CA ASP A 236 -12.23 16.34 -0.87
C ASP A 236 -12.91 15.66 0.34
N PHE A 237 -13.24 14.39 0.24
CA PHE A 237 -13.88 13.63 1.32
C PHE A 237 -13.17 13.81 2.65
N CYS A 238 -13.96 14.10 3.70
CA CYS A 238 -13.47 14.37 5.05
C CYS A 238 -14.26 13.55 6.07
N LEU A 239 -13.56 12.97 7.04
CA LEU A 239 -14.19 12.26 8.14
C LEU A 239 -14.78 13.24 9.16
N ARG A 240 -15.98 12.95 9.68
CA ARG A 240 -16.70 13.77 10.64
C ARG A 240 -17.27 12.93 11.78
N ALA A 241 -17.46 13.53 12.94
CA ALA A 241 -17.95 12.83 14.13
C ALA A 241 -19.45 12.45 14.02
N ASP A 242 -20.19 13.16 13.18
CA ASP A 242 -21.64 12.96 12.96
C ASP A 242 -21.96 12.04 11.77
N MET A 243 -20.93 11.42 11.15
CA MET A 243 -21.13 10.59 9.97
C MET A 243 -21.88 9.28 10.26
N ALA A 244 -21.97 8.87 11.53
CA ALA A 244 -22.73 7.70 11.97
C ALA A 244 -23.14 7.84 13.46
N GLU A 245 -24.25 7.22 13.81
CA GLU A 245 -24.78 7.19 15.20
C GLU A 245 -24.15 6.05 16.00
N SER A 246 -23.78 4.96 15.33
CA SER A 246 -23.21 3.76 15.97
C SER A 246 -22.23 3.04 15.02
N ASN A 247 -21.44 2.10 15.55
CA ASN A 247 -20.59 1.24 14.75
C ASN A 247 -21.39 0.41 13.73
N ARG A 248 -22.61 -0.01 14.06
CA ARG A 248 -23.47 -0.77 13.15
C ARG A 248 -23.93 0.10 11.98
N ASP A 249 -24.35 1.33 12.26
CA ASP A 249 -24.75 2.31 11.25
C ASP A 249 -23.57 2.68 10.36
N PHE A 250 -22.41 2.92 10.95
CA PHE A 250 -21.18 3.22 10.24
C PHE A 250 -20.80 2.11 9.23
N ARG A 251 -20.78 0.87 9.68
CA ARG A 251 -20.46 -0.27 8.79
C ARG A 251 -21.46 -0.41 7.65
N ARG A 252 -22.74 -0.15 7.90
CA ARG A 252 -23.78 -0.19 6.88
C ARG A 252 -23.59 0.93 5.83
N LYS A 253 -23.31 2.15 6.28
CA LYS A 253 -23.15 3.33 5.39
C LYS A 253 -21.85 3.30 4.59
N TYR A 254 -20.79 2.74 5.16
CA TYR A 254 -19.44 2.79 4.58
C TYR A 254 -18.87 1.40 4.26
N VAL A 255 -19.73 0.41 4.05
CA VAL A 255 -19.31 -0.88 3.47
C VAL A 255 -18.64 -0.63 2.12
N GLY A 256 -17.52 -1.32 1.87
CA GLY A 256 -16.74 -1.12 0.64
C GLY A 256 -15.85 0.13 0.64
N ARG A 257 -15.64 0.78 1.80
CA ARG A 257 -14.66 1.87 1.95
C ARG A 257 -13.45 1.40 2.75
N ALA A 258 -12.25 1.70 2.27
CA ALA A 258 -10.99 1.23 2.88
C ALA A 258 -10.81 1.65 4.35
N PHE A 259 -11.47 2.71 4.83
CA PHE A 259 -11.40 3.15 6.22
C PHE A 259 -12.41 2.47 7.16
N SER A 260 -13.35 1.66 6.66
CA SER A 260 -14.47 1.16 7.46
C SER A 260 -14.14 -0.07 8.33
N TRP A 261 -13.10 -0.82 8.01
CA TRP A 261 -12.80 -2.12 8.60
C TRP A 261 -12.45 -2.10 10.10
N ARG A 262 -11.88 -1.00 10.61
CA ARG A 262 -11.57 -0.87 12.05
C ARG A 262 -12.76 -0.46 12.90
N GLY A 263 -13.83 0.04 12.28
CA GLY A 263 -15.03 0.55 12.94
C GLY A 263 -14.93 2.04 13.33
N PHE A 264 -16.08 2.60 13.66
CA PHE A 264 -16.26 4.04 13.88
C PHE A 264 -15.55 4.57 15.13
N GLU A 265 -15.45 3.78 16.19
CA GLU A 265 -14.85 4.20 17.46
C GLU A 265 -13.39 4.64 17.31
N VAL A 266 -12.62 3.96 16.43
CA VAL A 266 -11.22 4.34 16.16
C VAL A 266 -11.17 5.71 15.47
N ILE A 267 -12.06 5.95 14.51
CA ILE A 267 -12.13 7.22 13.77
C ILE A 267 -12.61 8.33 14.70
N LYS A 268 -13.67 8.09 15.51
CA LYS A 268 -14.23 9.04 16.47
C LYS A 268 -13.16 9.48 17.48
N ARG A 269 -12.46 8.53 18.09
CA ARG A 269 -11.31 8.81 18.97
C ARG A 269 -10.29 9.73 18.32
N ASN A 270 -9.90 9.47 17.07
CA ASN A 270 -8.91 10.27 16.37
C ASN A 270 -9.43 11.68 16.04
N LEU A 271 -10.70 11.80 15.67
CA LEU A 271 -11.35 13.11 15.45
C LEU A 271 -11.41 13.94 16.74
N GLU A 272 -11.64 13.31 17.89
CA GLU A 272 -11.59 13.97 19.20
C GLU A 272 -10.17 14.47 19.51
N ILE A 273 -9.13 13.67 19.20
CA ILE A 273 -7.73 14.08 19.35
C ILE A 273 -7.42 15.30 18.48
N LEU A 274 -7.93 15.35 17.25
CA LEU A 274 -7.71 16.49 16.37
C LEU A 274 -8.38 17.78 16.84
N LYS A 275 -9.46 17.68 17.64
CA LYS A 275 -10.21 18.82 18.19
C LYS A 275 -9.70 19.28 19.56
N SER A 276 -8.94 18.43 20.30
CA SER A 276 -8.43 18.81 21.61
C SER A 276 -7.42 19.97 21.48
N GLU A 277 -7.46 20.92 22.43
CA GLU A 277 -6.52 22.04 22.50
C GLU A 277 -5.07 21.63 22.68
#